data_27ba8c568f7930d84c42cb8486cd0d82
#
_entry.id   27ba8c568f7930d84c42cb8486cd0d82
#
_cell.length_a   1.000
_cell.length_b   1.000
_cell.length_c   1.000
_cell.angle_alpha   90.00
_cell.angle_beta   90.00
_cell.angle_gamma   90.00
#
_symmetry.space_group_name_H-M   'P 1'
#
loop_
_entity.id
_entity.type
_entity.pdbx_description
1 polymer ?
#
loop_
_entity_poly.entity_id
_entity_poly.type
_entity_poly.pdbx_seq_one_letter_code
_entity_poly.pdbx_strand_id
1 'polypeptide(L)'
;MKKIFFLGLLVLVFTACQQAGNKTANVDNITVKTGKVDSCCMLKDGIFLHISSGYENPHKVLMALKMAVMMSMDKDVLVYLDIKGVELVMKTSKDMKFKDFPTLYELLDQLAAKKVIVMACPTCMKVAGYKAEDLRPGIIVAEKDKFFNFTKGRIVTLDY
;
A
#
# COMPACT_ATOMS: atom_id res chain seq x y z
N MET A 1 15.11 -1.37 77.74
CA MET A 1 14.36 -0.46 78.60
C MET A 1 13.97 0.77 77.80
N LYS A 2 12.74 1.19 78.00
CA LYS A 2 12.05 2.43 77.57
C LYS A 2 11.69 2.59 76.07
N LYS A 3 10.41 2.34 75.86
CA LYS A 3 9.53 2.77 74.79
C LYS A 3 9.42 4.29 74.79
N ILE A 4 9.37 4.91 73.57
CA ILE A 4 8.68 6.19 73.41
C ILE A 4 7.90 6.13 72.11
N PHE A 5 6.59 6.19 72.26
CA PHE A 5 5.56 6.41 71.21
C PHE A 5 5.63 7.86 70.77
N PHE A 6 5.64 8.09 69.44
CA PHE A 6 5.26 9.38 68.89
C PHE A 6 4.15 9.20 67.86
N LEU A 7 2.98 9.60 68.36
CA LEU A 7 1.74 9.69 67.63
C LEU A 7 1.74 11.01 66.82
N GLY A 8 1.96 10.99 65.57
CA GLY A 8 1.91 12.17 64.70
C GLY A 8 0.61 12.18 63.91
N LEU A 9 -0.27 13.10 64.26
CA LEU A 9 -1.56 13.39 63.69
C LEU A 9 -1.41 13.98 62.27
N LEU A 10 -1.79 13.21 61.23
CA LEU A 10 -1.81 13.68 59.85
C LEU A 10 -3.19 14.32 59.54
N VAL A 11 -3.24 15.64 59.48
CA VAL A 11 -4.41 16.41 59.10
C VAL A 11 -4.60 16.35 57.61
N LEU A 12 -5.66 15.68 57.16
CA LEU A 12 -6.15 15.69 55.78
C LEU A 12 -6.87 17.01 55.49
N VAL A 13 -6.24 17.86 54.69
CA VAL A 13 -6.91 19.04 54.12
C VAL A 13 -7.59 18.63 52.84
N PHE A 14 -8.89 18.42 52.87
CA PHE A 14 -9.73 18.32 51.67
C PHE A 14 -9.98 19.72 51.11
N THR A 15 -9.33 20.05 50.03
CA THR A 15 -9.71 21.24 49.26
C THR A 15 -10.80 20.81 48.27
N ALA A 16 -12.02 21.22 48.55
CA ALA A 16 -13.17 21.08 47.67
C ALA A 16 -13.00 22.07 46.53
N CYS A 17 -12.81 21.56 45.30
CA CYS A 17 -13.01 22.35 44.08
C CYS A 17 -14.49 22.41 43.76
N GLN A 18 -15.07 23.59 43.94
CA GLN A 18 -16.46 23.89 43.67
C GLN A 18 -16.75 23.88 42.17
N GLN A 19 -17.89 23.30 41.88
CA GLN A 19 -18.60 23.28 40.61
C GLN A 19 -18.72 24.69 39.96
N ALA A 20 -18.29 24.80 38.73
CA ALA A 20 -18.72 25.88 37.84
C ALA A 20 -19.80 25.34 36.88
N GLY A 21 -20.98 25.84 37.10
CA GLY A 21 -22.08 26.11 36.17
C GLY A 21 -22.34 25.18 35.01
N ASN A 22 -23.28 24.28 35.22
CA ASN A 22 -24.02 23.58 34.17
C ASN A 22 -24.87 24.61 33.36
N LYS A 23 -24.38 25.09 32.23
CA LYS A 23 -25.24 25.72 31.22
C LYS A 23 -25.77 24.61 30.33
N THR A 24 -26.99 24.20 30.60
CA THR A 24 -27.85 23.48 29.67
C THR A 24 -27.99 24.29 28.39
N ALA A 25 -27.22 23.94 27.36
CA ALA A 25 -27.48 24.42 26.02
C ALA A 25 -28.69 23.64 25.47
N ASN A 26 -29.72 24.37 25.18
CA ASN A 26 -30.94 23.93 24.50
C ASN A 26 -30.55 23.21 23.20
N VAL A 27 -30.83 21.92 23.13
CA VAL A 27 -30.69 21.10 21.90
C VAL A 27 -32.05 21.09 21.21
N ASP A 28 -32.45 22.28 20.72
CA ASP A 28 -33.58 22.36 19.80
C ASP A 28 -33.11 22.94 18.47
N ASN A 29 -33.37 22.16 17.43
CA ASN A 29 -33.17 22.48 16.02
C ASN A 29 -31.74 22.42 15.46
N ILE A 30 -31.07 21.25 15.55
CA ILE A 30 -30.16 20.86 14.48
C ILE A 30 -31.01 20.16 13.40
N THR A 31 -31.52 20.96 12.46
CA THR A 31 -32.02 20.46 11.19
C THR A 31 -30.80 19.84 10.48
N VAL A 32 -30.59 18.55 10.61
CA VAL A 32 -29.68 17.82 9.76
C VAL A 32 -30.27 17.90 8.35
N LYS A 33 -29.82 18.91 7.60
CA LYS A 33 -29.98 18.86 6.15
C LYS A 33 -29.30 17.57 5.72
N THR A 34 -30.09 16.57 5.36
CA THR A 34 -29.64 15.41 4.58
C THR A 34 -29.19 15.98 3.23
N GLY A 35 -28.02 16.62 3.24
CA GLY A 35 -27.29 16.90 2.03
C GLY A 35 -27.05 15.51 1.42
N LYS A 36 -27.55 15.32 0.17
CA LYS A 36 -27.09 14.29 -0.71
C LYS A 36 -25.60 14.08 -0.41
N VAL A 37 -25.23 12.91 0.09
CA VAL A 37 -23.82 12.51 0.14
C VAL A 37 -23.44 12.42 -1.32
N ASP A 38 -22.96 13.54 -1.87
CA ASP A 38 -22.25 13.52 -3.13
C ASP A 38 -21.23 12.40 -2.96
N SER A 39 -21.30 11.42 -3.85
CA SER A 39 -20.33 10.33 -3.94
C SER A 39 -18.97 11.00 -4.00
N CYS A 40 -18.43 11.29 -2.82
CA CYS A 40 -17.09 11.81 -2.65
C CYS A 40 -16.23 10.77 -3.32
N CYS A 41 -15.62 11.14 -4.43
CA CYS A 41 -14.72 10.29 -5.19
C CYS A 41 -13.64 9.84 -4.22
N MET A 42 -13.89 8.69 -3.56
CA MET A 42 -12.97 8.20 -2.54
C MET A 42 -11.66 7.92 -3.27
N LEU A 43 -10.68 8.75 -2.99
CA LEU A 43 -9.32 8.55 -3.51
C LEU A 43 -8.86 7.15 -3.10
N LYS A 44 -8.55 6.33 -4.10
CA LYS A 44 -7.98 5.00 -3.83
C LYS A 44 -6.57 5.16 -3.29
N ASP A 45 -6.26 4.40 -2.27
CA ASP A 45 -4.87 4.23 -1.84
C ASP A 45 -4.08 3.48 -2.91
N GLY A 46 -2.80 3.75 -2.99
CA GLY A 46 -1.87 3.13 -3.93
C GLY A 46 -1.06 2.00 -3.29
N ILE A 47 -0.84 0.96 -4.06
CA ILE A 47 0.11 -0.12 -3.72
C ILE A 47 1.25 -0.07 -4.72
N PHE A 48 2.45 0.14 -4.22
CA PHE A 48 3.68 0.03 -4.98
C PHE A 48 4.30 -1.34 -4.71
N LEU A 49 4.29 -2.23 -5.70
CA LEU A 49 4.96 -3.53 -5.62
C LEU A 49 6.30 -3.46 -6.35
N HIS A 50 7.36 -3.68 -5.61
CA HIS A 50 8.72 -3.75 -6.12
C HIS A 50 9.17 -5.21 -6.24
N ILE A 51 9.61 -5.64 -7.42
CA ILE A 51 10.06 -7.00 -7.71
C ILE A 51 11.47 -6.95 -8.25
N SER A 52 12.44 -7.34 -7.43
CA SER A 52 13.86 -7.42 -7.77
C SER A 52 14.33 -8.85 -8.08
N SER A 53 13.54 -9.85 -7.66
CA SER A 53 13.82 -11.27 -7.91
C SER A 53 13.44 -11.69 -9.33
N GLY A 54 14.14 -12.67 -9.87
CA GLY A 54 13.89 -13.26 -11.18
C GLY A 54 13.50 -14.74 -11.09
N TYR A 55 13.94 -15.53 -12.08
CA TYR A 55 13.62 -16.97 -12.19
C TYR A 55 14.18 -17.81 -11.05
N GLU A 56 15.16 -17.33 -10.32
CA GLU A 56 15.77 -18.01 -9.17
C GLU A 56 14.82 -18.10 -7.95
N ASN A 57 13.78 -17.25 -7.93
CA ASN A 57 12.85 -17.24 -6.81
C ASN A 57 11.37 -17.19 -7.26
N PRO A 58 10.88 -18.27 -7.90
CA PRO A 58 9.54 -18.27 -8.51
C PRO A 58 8.41 -18.06 -7.51
N HIS A 59 8.54 -18.55 -6.28
CA HIS A 59 7.52 -18.34 -5.25
C HIS A 59 7.36 -16.86 -4.92
N LYS A 60 8.48 -16.15 -4.74
CA LYS A 60 8.51 -14.73 -4.39
C LYS A 60 7.88 -13.89 -5.51
N VAL A 61 8.26 -14.15 -6.75
CA VAL A 61 7.74 -13.45 -7.94
C VAL A 61 6.25 -13.67 -8.12
N LEU A 62 5.79 -14.92 -8.14
CA LEU A 62 4.39 -15.24 -8.37
C LEU A 62 3.49 -14.78 -7.21
N MET A 63 4.00 -14.78 -5.97
CA MET A 63 3.29 -14.20 -4.82
C MET A 63 3.10 -12.69 -5.02
N ALA A 64 4.15 -11.96 -5.40
CA ALA A 64 4.07 -10.52 -5.65
C ALA A 64 3.03 -10.18 -6.73
N LEU A 65 3.10 -10.86 -7.87
CA LEU A 65 2.16 -10.62 -8.98
C LEU A 65 0.72 -11.00 -8.60
N LYS A 66 0.52 -12.09 -7.86
CA LYS A 66 -0.80 -12.48 -7.33
C LYS A 66 -1.34 -11.42 -6.37
N MET A 67 -0.50 -10.88 -5.49
CA MET A 67 -0.88 -9.77 -4.60
C MET A 67 -1.26 -8.52 -5.41
N ALA A 68 -0.52 -8.18 -6.47
CA ALA A 68 -0.87 -7.08 -7.35
C ALA A 68 -2.26 -7.25 -7.98
N VAL A 69 -2.57 -8.44 -8.49
CA VAL A 69 -3.90 -8.77 -9.04
C VAL A 69 -5.00 -8.62 -7.99
N MET A 70 -4.78 -9.12 -6.78
CA MET A 70 -5.76 -9.04 -5.70
C MET A 70 -6.00 -7.59 -5.26
N MET A 71 -4.93 -6.83 -5.02
CA MET A 71 -5.02 -5.43 -4.57
C MET A 71 -5.64 -4.50 -5.62
N SER A 72 -5.48 -4.81 -6.91
CA SER A 72 -6.06 -4.01 -7.99
C SER A 72 -7.60 -4.02 -8.05
N MET A 73 -8.27 -4.80 -7.21
CA MET A 73 -9.72 -4.81 -7.13
C MET A 73 -10.28 -3.50 -6.56
N ASP A 74 -9.57 -2.89 -5.63
CA ASP A 74 -10.02 -1.68 -4.91
C ASP A 74 -8.93 -0.63 -4.68
N LYS A 75 -7.69 -0.91 -5.07
CA LYS A 75 -6.54 -0.01 -4.96
C LYS A 75 -5.96 0.34 -6.33
N ASP A 76 -5.27 1.48 -6.41
CA ASP A 76 -4.38 1.76 -7.53
C ASP A 76 -3.09 0.98 -7.34
N VAL A 77 -2.66 0.24 -8.35
CA VAL A 77 -1.47 -0.63 -8.23
C VAL A 77 -0.45 -0.25 -9.29
N LEU A 78 0.80 -0.15 -8.85
CA LEU A 78 1.97 -0.05 -9.70
C LEU A 78 2.91 -1.23 -9.40
N VAL A 79 3.25 -2.01 -10.41
CA VAL A 79 4.28 -3.04 -10.32
C VAL A 79 5.56 -2.52 -10.97
N TYR A 80 6.64 -2.52 -10.22
CA TYR A 80 7.95 -2.08 -10.69
C TYR A 80 8.95 -3.23 -10.62
N LEU A 81 9.59 -3.54 -11.75
CA LEU A 81 10.56 -4.60 -11.84
C LEU A 81 11.95 -4.01 -12.11
N ASP A 82 12.93 -4.41 -11.32
CA ASP A 82 14.32 -4.07 -11.51
C ASP A 82 15.25 -5.28 -11.36
N ILE A 83 16.54 -5.06 -11.40
CA ILE A 83 17.59 -6.09 -11.26
C ILE A 83 17.26 -7.30 -12.14
N LYS A 84 16.99 -8.47 -11.55
CA LYS A 84 16.62 -9.70 -12.28
C LYS A 84 15.13 -9.73 -12.66
N GLY A 85 14.31 -8.97 -11.99
CA GLY A 85 12.89 -8.87 -12.29
C GLY A 85 12.59 -8.38 -13.71
N VAL A 86 13.49 -7.57 -14.33
CA VAL A 86 13.29 -7.11 -15.70
C VAL A 86 13.25 -8.24 -16.73
N GLU A 87 13.95 -9.35 -16.49
CA GLU A 87 13.98 -10.51 -17.37
C GLU A 87 12.61 -11.17 -17.53
N LEU A 88 11.76 -11.06 -16.52
CA LEU A 88 10.43 -11.68 -16.46
C LEU A 88 9.43 -11.08 -17.44
N VAL A 89 9.67 -9.86 -17.86
CA VAL A 89 8.73 -9.05 -18.64
C VAL A 89 9.21 -8.77 -20.07
N MET A 90 10.22 -9.50 -20.53
CA MET A 90 10.69 -9.43 -21.91
C MET A 90 9.85 -10.33 -22.83
N LYS A 91 9.79 -10.01 -24.13
CA LYS A 91 9.17 -10.88 -25.16
C LYS A 91 9.79 -12.28 -25.20
N THR A 92 11.08 -12.35 -24.88
CA THR A 92 11.86 -13.60 -24.83
C THR A 92 11.78 -14.31 -23.47
N SER A 93 11.07 -13.75 -22.48
CA SER A 93 10.90 -14.37 -21.19
C SER A 93 10.25 -15.75 -21.31
N LYS A 94 10.54 -16.63 -20.36
CA LYS A 94 9.90 -17.95 -20.27
C LYS A 94 8.76 -17.88 -19.29
N ASP A 95 7.70 -18.66 -19.51
CA ASP A 95 6.66 -18.78 -18.51
C ASP A 95 7.21 -19.46 -17.24
N MET A 96 6.74 -19.03 -16.09
CA MET A 96 7.17 -19.52 -14.78
C MET A 96 5.98 -20.14 -14.06
N LYS A 97 6.20 -21.32 -13.49
CA LYS A 97 5.20 -22.01 -12.68
C LYS A 97 5.77 -22.41 -11.33
N PHE A 98 4.98 -22.31 -10.29
CA PHE A 98 5.32 -22.77 -8.95
C PHE A 98 4.06 -23.28 -8.23
N LYS A 99 4.04 -24.57 -7.94
CA LYS A 99 2.92 -25.26 -7.25
C LYS A 99 1.56 -24.87 -7.86
N ASP A 100 0.63 -24.44 -7.03
CA ASP A 100 -0.76 -24.09 -7.38
C ASP A 100 -0.94 -22.58 -7.70
N PHE A 101 0.16 -21.84 -7.87
CA PHE A 101 0.07 -20.45 -8.34
C PHE A 101 -0.31 -20.41 -9.82
N PRO A 102 -1.09 -19.39 -10.23
CA PRO A 102 -1.17 -19.05 -11.65
C PRO A 102 0.23 -18.81 -12.20
N THR A 103 0.43 -19.08 -13.49
CA THR A 103 1.74 -18.89 -14.12
C THR A 103 2.08 -17.39 -14.23
N LEU A 104 3.36 -17.10 -14.50
CA LEU A 104 3.83 -15.73 -14.74
C LEU A 104 2.98 -15.02 -15.80
N TYR A 105 2.74 -15.72 -16.93
CA TYR A 105 2.00 -15.13 -18.05
C TYR A 105 0.53 -14.91 -17.70
N GLU A 106 -0.11 -15.86 -17.06
CA GLU A 106 -1.50 -15.70 -16.57
C GLU A 106 -1.65 -14.50 -15.62
N LEU A 107 -0.68 -14.28 -14.73
CA LEU A 107 -0.70 -13.14 -13.81
C LEU A 107 -0.46 -11.81 -14.55
N LEU A 108 0.50 -11.77 -15.50
CA LEU A 108 0.74 -10.57 -16.31
C LEU A 108 -0.48 -10.22 -17.17
N ASP A 109 -1.14 -11.21 -17.76
CA ASP A 109 -2.35 -11.01 -18.57
C ASP A 109 -3.52 -10.50 -17.69
N GLN A 110 -3.68 -11.01 -16.46
CA GLN A 110 -4.66 -10.51 -15.49
C GLN A 110 -4.39 -9.05 -15.11
N LEU A 111 -3.12 -8.68 -14.89
CA LEU A 111 -2.74 -7.30 -14.61
C LEU A 111 -3.04 -6.38 -15.79
N ALA A 112 -2.72 -6.82 -17.01
CA ALA A 112 -3.03 -6.07 -18.23
C ALA A 112 -4.54 -5.88 -18.42
N ALA A 113 -5.36 -6.92 -18.22
CA ALA A 113 -6.82 -6.86 -18.29
C ALA A 113 -7.41 -5.86 -17.28
N LYS A 114 -6.78 -5.74 -16.11
CA LYS A 114 -7.15 -4.78 -15.05
C LYS A 114 -6.53 -3.39 -15.24
N LYS A 115 -5.77 -3.19 -16.32
CA LYS A 115 -5.06 -1.93 -16.61
C LYS A 115 -4.09 -1.50 -15.50
N VAL A 116 -3.53 -2.47 -14.79
CA VAL A 116 -2.47 -2.22 -13.80
C VAL A 116 -1.21 -1.78 -14.52
N ILE A 117 -0.58 -0.73 -14.01
CA ILE A 117 0.67 -0.23 -14.58
C ILE A 117 1.81 -1.16 -14.17
N VAL A 118 2.50 -1.74 -15.16
CA VAL A 118 3.69 -2.57 -14.96
C VAL A 118 4.87 -1.89 -15.64
N MET A 119 5.93 -1.62 -14.88
CA MET A 119 7.11 -0.88 -15.33
C MET A 119 8.39 -1.69 -15.14
N ALA A 120 9.30 -1.56 -16.10
CA ALA A 120 10.66 -2.10 -16.01
C ALA A 120 11.68 -0.96 -15.83
N CYS A 121 12.67 -1.19 -14.96
CA CYS A 121 13.76 -0.25 -14.68
C CYS A 121 14.65 -0.04 -15.92
N PRO A 122 14.78 1.18 -16.46
CA PRO A 122 15.57 1.42 -17.66
C PRO A 122 17.06 1.11 -17.47
N THR A 123 17.61 1.38 -16.29
CA THR A 123 19.02 1.09 -15.98
C THR A 123 19.26 -0.43 -15.92
N CYS A 124 18.37 -1.18 -15.27
CA CYS A 124 18.50 -2.64 -15.17
C CYS A 124 18.31 -3.31 -16.55
N MET A 125 17.37 -2.83 -17.35
CA MET A 125 17.22 -3.28 -18.75
C MET A 125 18.52 -3.07 -19.54
N LYS A 126 19.12 -1.88 -19.44
CA LYS A 126 20.39 -1.56 -20.12
C LYS A 126 21.53 -2.48 -19.66
N VAL A 127 21.64 -2.74 -18.36
CA VAL A 127 22.65 -3.66 -17.79
C VAL A 127 22.45 -5.08 -18.30
N ALA A 128 21.20 -5.52 -18.43
CA ALA A 128 20.86 -6.84 -18.95
C ALA A 128 20.88 -6.93 -20.50
N GLY A 129 21.16 -5.81 -21.20
CA GLY A 129 21.25 -5.76 -22.65
C GLY A 129 19.90 -5.64 -23.37
N TYR A 130 18.82 -5.28 -22.65
CA TYR A 130 17.48 -5.11 -23.21
C TYR A 130 17.20 -3.66 -23.60
N LYS A 131 16.30 -3.50 -24.59
CA LYS A 131 15.77 -2.24 -25.06
C LYS A 131 14.26 -2.17 -24.81
N ALA A 132 13.67 -0.99 -25.01
CA ALA A 132 12.23 -0.78 -24.81
C ALA A 132 11.37 -1.68 -25.71
N GLU A 133 11.82 -1.92 -26.94
CA GLU A 133 11.13 -2.79 -27.91
C GLU A 133 11.13 -4.27 -27.51
N ASP A 134 11.97 -4.69 -26.57
CA ASP A 134 12.03 -6.07 -26.07
C ASP A 134 10.96 -6.37 -25.00
N LEU A 135 10.31 -5.34 -24.48
CA LEU A 135 9.24 -5.51 -23.50
C LEU A 135 8.00 -6.18 -24.09
N ARG A 136 7.34 -7.02 -23.29
CA ARG A 136 6.02 -7.58 -23.62
C ARG A 136 4.99 -6.46 -23.80
N PRO A 137 3.97 -6.65 -24.66
CA PRO A 137 2.89 -5.69 -24.83
C PRO A 137 2.23 -5.32 -23.48
N GLY A 138 1.96 -4.02 -23.29
CA GLY A 138 1.33 -3.51 -22.08
C GLY A 138 2.30 -3.20 -20.94
N ILE A 139 3.56 -3.57 -21.05
CA ILE A 139 4.62 -3.24 -20.09
C ILE A 139 5.43 -2.05 -20.61
N ILE A 140 5.77 -1.13 -19.76
CA ILE A 140 6.44 0.11 -20.14
C ILE A 140 7.78 0.27 -19.42
N VAL A 141 8.67 1.03 -20.03
CA VAL A 141 9.87 1.52 -19.35
C VAL A 141 9.44 2.52 -18.28
N ALA A 142 10.04 2.45 -17.09
CA ALA A 142 9.70 3.34 -16.00
C ALA A 142 10.01 4.80 -16.36
N GLU A 143 8.99 5.64 -16.16
CA GLU A 143 9.06 7.09 -16.33
C GLU A 143 8.74 7.77 -14.99
N LYS A 144 9.50 8.82 -14.65
CA LYS A 144 9.37 9.53 -13.38
C LYS A 144 7.93 9.96 -13.07
N ASP A 145 7.25 10.57 -14.03
CA ASP A 145 5.92 11.12 -13.79
C ASP A 145 4.86 10.04 -13.58
N LYS A 146 4.93 8.95 -14.33
CA LYS A 146 4.04 7.79 -14.15
C LYS A 146 4.32 7.08 -12.84
N PHE A 147 5.60 7.03 -12.41
CA PHE A 147 6.01 6.41 -11.17
C PHE A 147 5.41 7.09 -9.94
N PHE A 148 5.36 8.43 -9.93
CA PHE A 148 4.85 9.19 -8.78
C PHE A 148 3.36 9.53 -8.87
N ASN A 149 2.74 9.40 -10.04
CA ASN A 149 1.35 9.82 -10.26
C ASN A 149 0.36 8.67 -10.48
N PHE A 150 0.74 7.42 -10.14
CA PHE A 150 -0.15 6.26 -10.34
C PHE A 150 -1.35 6.25 -9.40
N THR A 151 -1.28 6.99 -8.30
CA THR A 151 -2.39 7.20 -7.35
C THR A 151 -2.40 8.62 -6.80
N LYS A 152 -3.54 9.04 -6.27
CA LYS A 152 -3.71 10.28 -5.51
C LYS A 152 -3.90 10.01 -4.01
N GLY A 153 -4.02 8.75 -3.61
CA GLY A 153 -4.14 8.33 -2.23
C GLY A 153 -2.78 8.10 -1.54
N ARG A 154 -2.82 7.47 -0.39
CA ARG A 154 -1.61 7.06 0.33
C ARG A 154 -0.95 5.90 -0.42
N ILE A 155 0.36 5.77 -0.29
CA ILE A 155 1.12 4.70 -0.94
C ILE A 155 1.63 3.73 0.14
N VAL A 156 1.39 2.43 -0.08
CA VAL A 156 2.02 1.35 0.66
C VAL A 156 2.96 0.62 -0.28
N THR A 157 4.20 0.40 0.16
CA THR A 157 5.22 -0.30 -0.61
C THR A 157 5.36 -1.75 -0.13
N LEU A 158 5.43 -2.69 -1.06
CA LEU A 158 5.73 -4.10 -0.82
C LEU A 158 6.91 -4.52 -1.70
N ASP A 159 7.96 -5.08 -1.08
CA ASP A 159 9.19 -5.50 -1.74
C ASP A 159 9.31 -7.03 -1.82
N TYR A 160 9.65 -7.51 -3.02
CA TYR A 160 9.77 -8.94 -3.32
C TYR A 160 11.03 -9.30 -4.10
#